data_eb43a82c693ba06ce6eb56c1eab90313
#
_entry.id   eb43a82c693ba06ce6eb56c1eab90313
#
_cell.length_a   1.000
_cell.length_b   1.000
_cell.length_c   1.000
_cell.angle_alpha   90.00
_cell.angle_beta   90.00
_cell.angle_gamma   90.00
#
_symmetry.space_group_name_H-M   'P 1'
#
loop_
_entity.id
_entity.type
_entity.pdbx_description
1 polymer ?
#
loop_
_entity_poly.entity_id
_entity_poly.type
_entity_poly.pdbx_seq_one_letter_code
_entity_poly.pdbx_strand_id
1 'polypeptide(L)'
;MAALGAAFARGFAAFTGRVLGPYQAAVVRIGFGLAWLAFLLREWPERRVLYGDRSPWSLDLAGQLLADNGAFTVLPWFGGRLWFELVYHLAVLAALSVVLGWRTRASGVLFMVTVLSLQNRNVFVGDGGDNVLHVMAVYLVFTRCAAVWSLDARRARRAAGARDRGGAALWAVLGAALTAAQFGGFSGGTLDWVSAARPYPGFAPLLWGLWAVAGLWYAVNRWWPAGEPRAVLDALATMLHNCALLVIATEVVLIYSTAGWYKVQGSRWQDGTALYYPLHLDYFAPWPWLSGLLGAALLPVFLITYGTVAVQVAFPFTLVDRRVKNVLLAVMMAEHAGIAVVLGLPIFSLAMIAADAVFLPTTVLLRVGATLSDLRTRLPAPGAGRSRLRQAAQVGPEPVRPPTLGRSV
;
A
#
# COMPACT_ATOMS: atom_id res chain seq x y z
N MET A 1 29.60 9.91 -30.14
CA MET A 1 28.73 8.73 -30.39
C MET A 1 29.11 7.55 -29.52
N ALA A 2 30.33 7.04 -29.48
CA ALA A 2 30.73 5.86 -28.68
C ALA A 2 30.52 6.02 -27.16
N ALA A 3 30.84 7.18 -26.56
CA ALA A 3 30.65 7.44 -25.14
C ALA A 3 29.15 7.45 -24.71
N LEU A 4 28.28 8.00 -25.58
CA LEU A 4 26.84 8.02 -25.37
C LEU A 4 26.25 6.60 -25.45
N GLY A 5 26.68 5.80 -26.45
CA GLY A 5 26.29 4.40 -26.58
C GLY A 5 26.72 3.54 -25.39
N ALA A 6 27.94 3.74 -24.89
CA ALA A 6 28.42 3.04 -23.69
C ALA A 6 27.67 3.47 -22.42
N ALA A 7 27.28 4.75 -22.28
CA ALA A 7 26.47 5.23 -21.16
C ALA A 7 25.05 4.63 -21.20
N PHE A 8 24.44 4.62 -22.39
CA PHE A 8 23.11 3.99 -22.59
C PHE A 8 23.14 2.50 -22.27
N ALA A 9 24.14 1.76 -22.79
CA ALA A 9 24.29 0.33 -22.53
C ALA A 9 24.44 0.03 -21.02
N ARG A 10 25.25 0.83 -20.30
CA ARG A 10 25.38 0.69 -18.83
C ARG A 10 24.07 1.01 -18.10
N GLY A 11 23.38 2.07 -18.52
CA GLY A 11 22.07 2.43 -17.96
C GLY A 11 21.04 1.33 -18.17
N PHE A 12 20.95 0.79 -19.38
CA PHE A 12 20.06 -0.31 -19.72
C PHE A 12 20.39 -1.59 -18.93
N ALA A 13 21.66 -1.97 -18.85
CA ALA A 13 22.10 -3.11 -18.07
C ALA A 13 21.79 -2.96 -16.57
N ALA A 14 21.93 -1.74 -16.01
CA ALA A 14 21.55 -1.46 -14.63
C ALA A 14 20.03 -1.53 -14.44
N PHE A 15 19.25 -1.02 -15.41
CA PHE A 15 17.79 -1.00 -15.34
C PHE A 15 17.16 -2.39 -15.47
N THR A 16 17.75 -3.29 -16.25
CA THR A 16 17.27 -4.67 -16.43
C THR A 16 17.85 -5.64 -15.40
N GLY A 17 19.05 -5.40 -14.90
CA GLY A 17 19.77 -6.31 -14.00
C GLY A 17 19.66 -5.99 -12.52
N ARG A 18 19.19 -4.78 -12.14
CA ARG A 18 19.12 -4.35 -10.74
C ARG A 18 17.74 -3.83 -10.36
N VAL A 19 17.18 -4.38 -9.27
CA VAL A 19 15.96 -3.87 -8.63
C VAL A 19 16.27 -2.51 -7.98
N LEU A 20 15.66 -1.44 -8.50
CA LEU A 20 15.82 -0.08 -7.98
C LEU A 20 14.88 0.14 -6.80
N GLY A 21 15.31 0.90 -5.80
CA GLY A 21 14.49 1.30 -4.67
C GLY A 21 13.75 0.19 -3.92
N PRO A 22 14.38 -0.96 -3.57
CA PRO A 22 13.65 -2.06 -2.92
C PRO A 22 13.09 -1.68 -1.55
N TYR A 23 13.76 -0.79 -0.82
CA TYR A 23 13.27 -0.27 0.47
C TYR A 23 12.13 0.73 0.29
N GLN A 24 12.23 1.60 -0.72
CA GLN A 24 11.16 2.53 -1.09
C GLN A 24 9.90 1.78 -1.48
N ALA A 25 10.01 0.80 -2.37
CA ALA A 25 8.89 -0.05 -2.77
C ALA A 25 8.27 -0.80 -1.57
N ALA A 26 9.08 -1.24 -0.59
CA ALA A 26 8.59 -1.89 0.62
C ALA A 26 7.82 -0.91 1.51
N VAL A 27 8.28 0.33 1.69
CA VAL A 27 7.59 1.36 2.49
C VAL A 27 6.29 1.78 1.80
N VAL A 28 6.31 2.00 0.49
CA VAL A 28 5.10 2.29 -0.31
C VAL A 28 4.06 1.18 -0.11
N ARG A 29 4.46 -0.09 -0.25
CA ARG A 29 3.59 -1.25 0.00
C ARG A 29 2.99 -1.24 1.42
N ILE A 30 3.83 -1.06 2.44
CA ILE A 30 3.40 -1.05 3.84
C ILE A 30 2.46 0.12 4.09
N GLY A 31 2.81 1.32 3.61
CA GLY A 31 2.03 2.53 3.82
C GLY A 31 0.64 2.47 3.18
N PHE A 32 0.54 2.06 1.90
CA PHE A 32 -0.76 1.91 1.24
C PHE A 32 -1.58 0.76 1.83
N GLY A 33 -0.92 -0.35 2.20
CA GLY A 33 -1.59 -1.43 2.92
C GLY A 33 -2.18 -0.97 4.26
N LEU A 34 -1.43 -0.16 5.03
CA LEU A 34 -1.89 0.41 6.29
C LEU A 34 -3.00 1.46 6.10
N ALA A 35 -2.87 2.34 5.09
CA ALA A 35 -3.88 3.35 4.79
C ALA A 35 -5.24 2.68 4.47
N TRP A 36 -5.24 1.66 3.59
CA TRP A 36 -6.44 0.92 3.26
C TRP A 36 -6.98 0.11 4.43
N LEU A 37 -6.12 -0.54 5.20
CA LEU A 37 -6.53 -1.27 6.40
C LEU A 37 -7.19 -0.34 7.43
N ALA A 38 -6.58 0.82 7.68
CA ALA A 38 -7.13 1.82 8.60
C ALA A 38 -8.46 2.36 8.10
N PHE A 39 -8.58 2.62 6.80
CA PHE A 39 -9.82 3.03 6.15
C PHE A 39 -10.94 1.99 6.37
N LEU A 40 -10.68 0.73 6.01
CA LEU A 40 -11.65 -0.35 6.19
C LEU A 40 -12.06 -0.57 7.66
N LEU A 41 -11.11 -0.43 8.59
CA LEU A 41 -11.41 -0.57 10.02
C LEU A 41 -12.24 0.61 10.55
N ARG A 42 -11.99 1.83 10.07
CA ARG A 42 -12.81 3.01 10.40
C ARG A 42 -14.24 2.84 9.89
N GLU A 43 -14.40 2.42 8.64
CA GLU A 43 -15.71 2.26 8.00
C GLU A 43 -16.44 0.96 8.40
N TRP A 44 -15.81 0.10 9.22
CA TRP A 44 -16.35 -1.19 9.61
C TRP A 44 -17.77 -1.14 10.21
N PRO A 45 -18.10 -0.20 11.12
CA PRO A 45 -19.45 -0.14 11.68
C PRO A 45 -20.51 0.17 10.63
N GLU A 46 -20.21 1.09 9.72
CA GLU A 46 -21.14 1.62 8.71
C GLU A 46 -20.99 0.99 7.32
N ARG A 47 -20.11 -0.04 7.17
CA ARG A 47 -19.76 -0.63 5.87
C ARG A 47 -20.95 -1.03 5.01
N ARG A 48 -22.05 -1.48 5.64
CA ARG A 48 -23.26 -1.91 4.95
C ARG A 48 -24.08 -0.75 4.40
N VAL A 49 -24.05 0.39 5.06
CA VAL A 49 -24.68 1.63 4.61
C VAL A 49 -23.84 2.31 3.55
N LEU A 50 -22.51 2.26 3.68
CA LEU A 50 -21.61 2.90 2.73
C LEU A 50 -21.48 2.12 1.42
N TYR A 51 -21.33 0.80 1.48
CA TYR A 51 -21.00 -0.03 0.31
C TYR A 51 -21.93 -1.23 0.08
N GLY A 52 -22.70 -1.63 1.09
CA GLY A 52 -23.43 -2.88 1.11
C GLY A 52 -24.89 -2.78 0.69
N ASP A 53 -25.63 -3.73 1.22
CA ASP A 53 -27.06 -3.95 0.97
C ASP A 53 -27.99 -2.88 1.54
N ARG A 54 -27.49 -2.05 2.47
CA ARG A 54 -28.22 -0.93 3.09
C ARG A 54 -27.85 0.43 2.50
N SER A 55 -27.02 0.46 1.46
CA SER A 55 -26.58 1.71 0.86
C SER A 55 -27.76 2.45 0.19
N PRO A 56 -27.94 3.75 0.45
CA PRO A 56 -28.90 4.56 -0.27
C PRO A 56 -28.54 4.71 -1.77
N TRP A 57 -27.25 4.58 -2.10
CA TRP A 57 -26.74 4.43 -3.46
C TRP A 57 -26.96 2.99 -3.92
N SER A 58 -28.08 2.73 -4.62
CA SER A 58 -28.50 1.37 -5.01
C SER A 58 -27.48 0.69 -5.93
N LEU A 59 -27.53 -0.66 -6.00
CA LEU A 59 -26.69 -1.41 -6.93
C LEU A 59 -27.03 -1.08 -8.40
N ASP A 60 -28.29 -0.79 -8.70
CA ASP A 60 -28.74 -0.45 -10.05
C ASP A 60 -28.18 0.91 -10.51
N LEU A 61 -28.21 1.92 -9.63
CA LEU A 61 -27.60 3.23 -9.92
C LEU A 61 -26.07 3.13 -10.07
N ALA A 62 -25.42 2.37 -9.19
CA ALA A 62 -24.00 2.10 -9.33
C ALA A 62 -23.70 1.36 -10.64
N GLY A 63 -24.54 0.37 -11.01
CA GLY A 63 -24.41 -0.38 -12.25
C GLY A 63 -24.52 0.49 -13.51
N GLN A 64 -25.43 1.45 -13.54
CA GLN A 64 -25.55 2.42 -14.63
C GLN A 64 -24.28 3.26 -14.77
N LEU A 65 -23.78 3.86 -13.68
CA LEU A 65 -22.54 4.62 -13.69
C LEU A 65 -21.34 3.80 -14.13
N LEU A 66 -21.25 2.54 -13.68
CA LEU A 66 -20.17 1.62 -14.03
C LEU A 66 -20.22 1.19 -15.50
N ALA A 67 -21.42 1.05 -16.07
CA ALA A 67 -21.59 0.76 -17.49
C ALA A 67 -21.10 1.93 -18.37
N ASP A 68 -21.34 3.16 -17.94
CA ASP A 68 -20.93 4.36 -18.67
C ASP A 68 -19.42 4.61 -18.63
N ASN A 69 -18.77 4.38 -17.46
CA ASN A 69 -17.36 4.69 -17.29
C ASN A 69 -16.43 3.47 -17.41
N GLY A 70 -16.96 2.25 -17.49
CA GLY A 70 -16.20 1.02 -17.61
C GLY A 70 -15.38 0.65 -16.36
N ALA A 71 -15.67 1.24 -15.20
CA ALA A 71 -14.92 1.00 -13.98
C ALA A 71 -15.15 -0.42 -13.44
N PHE A 72 -14.08 -1.01 -12.91
CA PHE A 72 -14.10 -2.38 -12.41
C PHE A 72 -14.60 -2.48 -10.97
N THR A 73 -15.56 -3.39 -10.75
CA THR A 73 -15.97 -3.83 -9.41
C THR A 73 -16.56 -5.24 -9.46
N VAL A 74 -16.31 -6.04 -8.41
CA VAL A 74 -16.89 -7.37 -8.25
C VAL A 74 -18.19 -7.36 -7.42
N LEU A 75 -18.54 -6.23 -6.81
CA LEU A 75 -19.69 -6.16 -5.90
C LEU A 75 -21.04 -6.41 -6.56
N PRO A 76 -21.30 -5.97 -7.81
CA PRO A 76 -22.56 -6.26 -8.50
C PRO A 76 -22.70 -7.70 -9.03
N TRP A 77 -21.64 -8.54 -8.94
CA TRP A 77 -21.69 -9.90 -9.48
C TRP A 77 -22.75 -10.77 -8.81
N PHE A 78 -22.90 -10.61 -7.50
CA PHE A 78 -23.96 -11.28 -6.76
C PHE A 78 -24.66 -10.25 -5.87
N GLY A 79 -25.98 -10.21 -5.93
CA GLY A 79 -26.79 -9.40 -5.03
C GLY A 79 -26.74 -9.96 -3.60
N GLY A 80 -26.85 -9.06 -2.62
CA GLY A 80 -27.11 -9.44 -1.25
C GLY A 80 -25.91 -9.34 -0.29
N ARG A 81 -26.28 -9.47 0.98
CA ARG A 81 -25.39 -9.23 2.13
C ARG A 81 -24.17 -10.13 2.17
N LEU A 82 -24.34 -11.43 1.92
CA LEU A 82 -23.25 -12.40 2.09
C LEU A 82 -22.08 -12.14 1.14
N TRP A 83 -22.37 -11.80 -0.11
CA TRP A 83 -21.34 -11.49 -1.09
C TRP A 83 -20.58 -10.21 -0.72
N PHE A 84 -21.30 -9.16 -0.35
CA PHE A 84 -20.69 -7.94 0.12
C PHE A 84 -19.77 -8.18 1.34
N GLU A 85 -20.27 -8.87 2.36
CA GLU A 85 -19.46 -9.18 3.55
C GLU A 85 -18.22 -10.01 3.19
N LEU A 86 -18.32 -10.98 2.30
CA LEU A 86 -17.18 -11.75 1.82
C LEU A 86 -16.12 -10.85 1.18
N VAL A 87 -16.52 -9.98 0.24
CA VAL A 87 -15.59 -9.07 -0.45
C VAL A 87 -14.94 -8.09 0.54
N TYR A 88 -15.72 -7.56 1.48
CA TYR A 88 -15.21 -6.64 2.50
C TYR A 88 -14.19 -7.29 3.43
N HIS A 89 -14.45 -8.50 3.92
CA HIS A 89 -13.50 -9.23 4.76
C HIS A 89 -12.26 -9.67 3.98
N LEU A 90 -12.42 -10.03 2.71
CA LEU A 90 -11.28 -10.30 1.83
C LEU A 90 -10.43 -9.04 1.61
N ALA A 91 -11.04 -7.85 1.54
CA ALA A 91 -10.31 -6.58 1.47
C ALA A 91 -9.44 -6.35 2.71
N VAL A 92 -9.99 -6.58 3.91
CA VAL A 92 -9.24 -6.48 5.18
C VAL A 92 -8.08 -7.49 5.21
N LEU A 93 -8.32 -8.74 4.85
CA LEU A 93 -7.28 -9.79 4.80
C LEU A 93 -6.20 -9.48 3.76
N ALA A 94 -6.59 -8.94 2.60
CA ALA A 94 -5.65 -8.53 1.56
C ALA A 94 -4.77 -7.37 2.04
N ALA A 95 -5.37 -6.33 2.64
CA ALA A 95 -4.64 -5.21 3.20
C ALA A 95 -3.63 -5.66 4.26
N LEU A 96 -4.05 -6.47 5.21
CA LEU A 96 -3.17 -7.04 6.24
C LEU A 96 -2.04 -7.88 5.63
N SER A 97 -2.35 -8.70 4.62
CA SER A 97 -1.37 -9.53 3.93
C SER A 97 -0.35 -8.69 3.16
N VAL A 98 -0.79 -7.61 2.53
CA VAL A 98 0.08 -6.64 1.84
C VAL A 98 0.98 -5.92 2.85
N VAL A 99 0.47 -5.46 3.99
CA VAL A 99 1.28 -4.86 5.07
C VAL A 99 2.38 -5.83 5.51
N LEU A 100 2.03 -7.06 5.82
CA LEU A 100 2.97 -8.09 6.27
C LEU A 100 3.92 -8.59 5.17
N GLY A 101 3.57 -8.35 3.90
CA GLY A 101 4.29 -8.91 2.76
C GLY A 101 4.20 -10.42 2.71
N TRP A 102 2.99 -10.96 2.95
CA TRP A 102 2.69 -12.40 2.89
C TRP A 102 2.05 -12.75 1.57
N ARG A 103 2.66 -13.68 0.84
CA ARG A 103 2.21 -14.07 -0.51
C ARG A 103 1.94 -12.84 -1.40
N THR A 104 2.85 -11.89 -1.36
CA THR A 104 2.66 -10.51 -1.81
C THR A 104 2.17 -10.39 -3.25
N ARG A 105 2.50 -11.32 -4.13
CA ARG A 105 1.99 -11.32 -5.51
C ARG A 105 0.49 -11.58 -5.56
N ALA A 106 0.00 -12.60 -4.85
CA ALA A 106 -1.42 -12.93 -4.81
C ALA A 106 -2.21 -11.92 -3.97
N SER A 107 -1.67 -11.55 -2.79
CA SER A 107 -2.32 -10.56 -1.93
C SER A 107 -2.34 -9.17 -2.55
N GLY A 108 -1.33 -8.80 -3.37
CA GLY A 108 -1.32 -7.55 -4.12
C GLY A 108 -2.41 -7.50 -5.19
N VAL A 109 -2.63 -8.59 -5.92
CA VAL A 109 -3.74 -8.68 -6.88
C VAL A 109 -5.09 -8.61 -6.16
N LEU A 110 -5.26 -9.35 -5.05
CA LEU A 110 -6.49 -9.31 -4.27
C LEU A 110 -6.72 -7.91 -3.66
N PHE A 111 -5.65 -7.26 -3.21
CA PHE A 111 -5.68 -5.87 -2.72
C PHE A 111 -6.17 -4.92 -3.82
N MET A 112 -5.59 -4.98 -5.01
CA MET A 112 -6.04 -4.21 -6.16
C MET A 112 -7.51 -4.45 -6.47
N VAL A 113 -7.93 -5.72 -6.60
CA VAL A 113 -9.32 -6.09 -6.91
C VAL A 113 -10.28 -5.53 -5.87
N THR A 114 -9.95 -5.63 -4.59
CA THR A 114 -10.84 -5.19 -3.50
C THR A 114 -10.85 -3.67 -3.32
N VAL A 115 -9.70 -2.98 -3.49
CA VAL A 115 -9.65 -1.51 -3.52
C VAL A 115 -10.53 -0.96 -4.62
N LEU A 116 -10.29 -1.42 -5.87
CA LEU A 116 -11.09 -0.98 -7.03
C LEU A 116 -12.58 -1.29 -6.83
N SER A 117 -12.91 -2.46 -6.29
CA SER A 117 -14.29 -2.87 -6.11
C SER A 117 -15.05 -2.02 -5.10
N LEU A 118 -14.45 -1.70 -3.97
CA LEU A 118 -15.11 -0.90 -2.94
C LEU A 118 -15.19 0.57 -3.33
N GLN A 119 -14.12 1.16 -3.87
CA GLN A 119 -14.11 2.56 -4.27
C GLN A 119 -15.06 2.83 -5.43
N ASN A 120 -15.10 1.96 -6.45
CA ASN A 120 -16.03 2.10 -7.57
C ASN A 120 -17.49 1.77 -7.21
N ARG A 121 -17.74 1.11 -6.07
CA ARG A 121 -19.10 0.81 -5.61
C ARG A 121 -19.85 2.07 -5.16
N ASN A 122 -19.14 3.00 -4.54
CA ASN A 122 -19.73 4.25 -4.06
C ASN A 122 -18.76 5.41 -4.23
N VAL A 123 -18.93 6.16 -5.28
CA VAL A 123 -18.08 7.30 -5.65
C VAL A 123 -18.24 8.52 -4.74
N PHE A 124 -19.27 8.53 -3.86
CA PHE A 124 -19.54 9.62 -2.94
C PHE A 124 -18.81 9.49 -1.59
N VAL A 125 -18.15 8.35 -1.33
CA VAL A 125 -17.52 8.02 -0.03
C VAL A 125 -16.00 8.14 -0.14
N GLY A 126 -15.44 8.84 -1.04
CA GLY A 126 -14.00 8.92 -1.21
C GLY A 126 -13.46 10.34 -1.00
N ASP A 127 -12.16 10.41 -0.69
CA ASP A 127 -11.38 11.65 -0.70
C ASP A 127 -10.19 11.57 -1.70
N GLY A 128 -9.35 12.62 -1.72
CA GLY A 128 -8.18 12.64 -2.60
C GLY A 128 -7.18 11.52 -2.31
N GLY A 129 -7.10 11.04 -1.06
CA GLY A 129 -6.24 9.93 -0.67
C GLY A 129 -6.71 8.59 -1.24
N ASP A 130 -8.02 8.42 -1.37
CA ASP A 130 -8.62 7.23 -1.97
C ASP A 130 -8.28 7.13 -3.46
N ASN A 131 -8.28 8.26 -4.18
CA ASN A 131 -7.85 8.29 -5.57
C ASN A 131 -6.38 7.91 -5.74
N VAL A 132 -5.51 8.42 -4.86
CA VAL A 132 -4.09 8.03 -4.84
C VAL A 132 -3.94 6.55 -4.57
N LEU A 133 -4.66 6.02 -3.58
CA LEU A 133 -4.65 4.60 -3.23
C LEU A 133 -5.14 3.72 -4.39
N HIS A 134 -6.19 4.15 -5.10
CA HIS A 134 -6.75 3.46 -6.26
C HIS A 134 -5.69 3.21 -7.35
N VAL A 135 -5.02 4.28 -7.77
CA VAL A 135 -3.98 4.22 -8.81
C VAL A 135 -2.78 3.41 -8.34
N MET A 136 -2.33 3.64 -7.10
CA MET A 136 -1.17 2.96 -6.53
C MET A 136 -1.42 1.47 -6.31
N ALA A 137 -2.65 1.04 -6.00
CA ALA A 137 -3.00 -0.37 -5.88
C ALA A 137 -2.75 -1.14 -7.19
N VAL A 138 -2.99 -0.51 -8.34
CA VAL A 138 -2.72 -1.10 -9.66
C VAL A 138 -1.21 -1.24 -9.89
N TYR A 139 -0.45 -0.17 -9.67
CA TYR A 139 1.01 -0.20 -9.95
C TYR A 139 1.79 -1.08 -8.98
N LEU A 140 1.35 -1.21 -7.72
CA LEU A 140 1.99 -2.08 -6.74
C LEU A 140 2.05 -3.55 -7.19
N VAL A 141 1.06 -4.03 -7.94
CA VAL A 141 1.02 -5.41 -8.46
C VAL A 141 2.25 -5.74 -9.31
N PHE A 142 2.76 -4.75 -10.05
CA PHE A 142 3.90 -4.90 -10.95
C PHE A 142 5.26 -4.71 -10.26
N THR A 143 5.25 -4.31 -8.98
CA THR A 143 6.50 -4.08 -8.24
C THR A 143 7.03 -5.34 -7.56
N ARG A 144 8.35 -5.38 -7.31
CA ARG A 144 9.01 -6.38 -6.45
C ARG A 144 9.08 -5.89 -5.00
N CYS A 145 8.01 -5.32 -4.49
CA CYS A 145 7.93 -4.67 -3.18
C CYS A 145 8.09 -5.62 -1.97
N ALA A 146 8.11 -6.94 -2.22
CA ALA A 146 8.37 -7.94 -1.19
C ALA A 146 9.85 -8.33 -1.05
N ALA A 147 10.76 -7.72 -1.80
CA ALA A 147 12.18 -8.06 -1.77
C ALA A 147 12.82 -7.84 -0.39
N VAL A 148 12.35 -6.82 0.34
CA VAL A 148 12.81 -6.50 1.71
C VAL A 148 11.59 -6.26 2.62
N TRP A 149 11.79 -6.34 3.93
CA TRP A 149 10.80 -6.07 4.98
C TRP A 149 9.45 -6.78 4.78
N SER A 150 9.52 -8.05 4.40
CA SER A 150 8.34 -8.89 4.15
C SER A 150 8.48 -10.29 4.77
N LEU A 151 7.36 -10.95 4.98
CA LEU A 151 7.34 -12.37 5.35
C LEU A 151 7.84 -13.24 4.19
N ASP A 152 7.59 -12.83 2.95
CA ASP A 152 8.08 -13.54 1.77
C ASP A 152 9.61 -13.52 1.69
N ALA A 153 10.26 -12.37 1.96
CA ALA A 153 11.72 -12.28 2.02
C ALA A 153 12.31 -13.13 3.16
N ARG A 154 11.63 -13.24 4.31
CA ARG A 154 12.03 -14.12 5.41
C ARG A 154 11.88 -15.59 5.04
N ARG A 155 10.77 -15.95 4.39
CA ARG A 155 10.51 -17.32 3.92
C ARG A 155 11.54 -17.75 2.86
N ALA A 156 11.84 -16.89 1.89
CA ALA A 156 12.84 -17.17 0.87
C ALA A 156 14.22 -17.46 1.46
N ARG A 157 14.62 -16.75 2.52
CA ARG A 157 15.89 -17.00 3.23
C ARG A 157 15.91 -18.31 4.02
N ARG A 158 14.75 -18.76 4.58
CA ARG A 158 14.66 -19.96 5.42
C ARG A 158 14.44 -21.26 4.65
N ALA A 159 13.76 -21.17 3.51
CA ALA A 159 13.25 -22.32 2.75
C ALA A 159 13.79 -22.35 1.32
N ALA A 160 15.09 -22.03 1.14
CA ALA A 160 15.75 -22.15 -0.14
C ALA A 160 15.64 -23.59 -0.66
N GLY A 161 14.89 -23.81 -1.78
CA GLY A 161 14.67 -25.12 -2.39
C GLY A 161 13.43 -25.91 -1.93
N ALA A 162 12.68 -25.46 -0.91
CA ALA A 162 11.46 -26.14 -0.50
C ALA A 162 10.30 -25.93 -1.50
N ARG A 163 9.51 -26.99 -1.75
CA ARG A 163 8.30 -26.90 -2.60
C ARG A 163 7.24 -26.02 -1.94
N ASP A 164 6.80 -24.99 -2.65
CA ASP A 164 5.69 -24.14 -2.21
C ASP A 164 4.33 -24.74 -2.60
N ARG A 165 3.93 -25.80 -1.88
CA ARG A 165 2.62 -26.46 -2.09
C ARG A 165 1.45 -25.50 -1.88
N GLY A 166 1.54 -24.62 -0.86
CA GLY A 166 0.49 -23.65 -0.58
C GLY A 166 0.38 -22.56 -1.65
N GLY A 167 1.49 -22.19 -2.33
CA GLY A 167 1.44 -21.31 -3.49
C GLY A 167 0.78 -21.95 -4.71
N ALA A 168 1.08 -23.22 -4.98
CA ALA A 168 0.43 -23.95 -6.05
C ALA A 168 -1.07 -24.14 -5.79
N ALA A 169 -1.48 -24.46 -4.56
CA ALA A 169 -2.89 -24.56 -4.20
C ALA A 169 -3.62 -23.23 -4.38
N LEU A 170 -3.03 -22.12 -3.89
CA LEU A 170 -3.61 -20.79 -4.06
C LEU A 170 -3.73 -20.41 -5.54
N TRP A 171 -2.74 -20.69 -6.35
CA TRP A 171 -2.78 -20.47 -7.79
C TRP A 171 -3.92 -21.23 -8.46
N ALA A 172 -4.11 -22.51 -8.11
CA ALA A 172 -5.20 -23.32 -8.62
C ALA A 172 -6.59 -22.77 -8.19
N VAL A 173 -6.75 -22.37 -6.93
CA VAL A 173 -7.99 -21.77 -6.41
C VAL A 173 -8.30 -20.45 -7.13
N LEU A 174 -7.30 -19.58 -7.32
CA LEU A 174 -7.49 -18.33 -8.06
C LEU A 174 -7.85 -18.58 -9.53
N GLY A 175 -7.24 -19.58 -10.17
CA GLY A 175 -7.60 -19.98 -11.53
C GLY A 175 -9.04 -20.50 -11.62
N ALA A 176 -9.47 -21.33 -10.68
CA ALA A 176 -10.86 -21.80 -10.59
C ALA A 176 -11.84 -20.63 -10.37
N ALA A 177 -11.50 -19.66 -9.51
CA ALA A 177 -12.31 -18.47 -9.29
C ALA A 177 -12.42 -17.59 -10.54
N LEU A 178 -11.31 -17.36 -11.27
CA LEU A 178 -11.32 -16.64 -12.54
C LEU A 178 -12.15 -17.36 -13.60
N THR A 179 -12.02 -18.69 -13.68
CA THR A 179 -12.82 -19.51 -14.59
C THR A 179 -14.31 -19.39 -14.27
N ALA A 180 -14.69 -19.53 -13.00
CA ALA A 180 -16.07 -19.40 -12.57
C ALA A 180 -16.62 -18.00 -12.88
N ALA A 181 -15.82 -16.94 -12.64
CA ALA A 181 -16.20 -15.58 -12.98
C ALA A 181 -16.39 -15.36 -14.49
N GLN A 182 -15.52 -15.94 -15.31
CA GLN A 182 -15.59 -15.86 -16.77
C GLN A 182 -16.84 -16.57 -17.32
N PHE A 183 -17.08 -17.82 -16.93
CA PHE A 183 -18.24 -18.60 -17.40
C PHE A 183 -19.56 -18.15 -16.76
N GLY A 184 -19.51 -17.55 -15.58
CA GLY A 184 -20.67 -16.93 -14.93
C GLY A 184 -21.08 -15.59 -15.54
N GLY A 185 -20.35 -15.09 -16.54
CA GLY A 185 -20.64 -13.80 -17.19
C GLY A 185 -20.30 -12.58 -16.30
N PHE A 186 -19.64 -12.80 -15.17
CA PHE A 186 -19.34 -11.73 -14.21
C PHE A 186 -18.14 -10.85 -14.58
N SER A 187 -17.26 -11.33 -15.46
CA SER A 187 -16.04 -10.60 -15.84
C SER A 187 -16.28 -9.40 -16.75
N GLY A 188 -17.55 -9.05 -17.00
CA GLY A 188 -17.94 -7.83 -17.74
C GLY A 188 -17.52 -7.80 -19.20
N GLY A 189 -17.14 -8.92 -19.78
CA GLY A 189 -16.74 -8.91 -21.16
C GLY A 189 -16.27 -10.27 -21.66
N THR A 190 -16.67 -10.51 -22.84
CA THR A 190 -15.98 -11.35 -23.78
C THR A 190 -14.48 -11.01 -23.75
N LEU A 191 -13.65 -11.96 -24.13
CA LEU A 191 -12.22 -11.72 -24.41
C LEU A 191 -12.02 -10.72 -25.59
N ASP A 192 -13.00 -9.93 -25.90
CA ASP A 192 -12.93 -8.85 -26.89
C ASP A 192 -12.02 -7.75 -26.35
N TRP A 193 -10.76 -7.87 -26.72
CA TRP A 193 -9.66 -7.06 -26.22
C TRP A 193 -9.84 -5.57 -26.51
N VAL A 194 -10.43 -5.26 -27.66
CA VAL A 194 -10.66 -3.89 -28.12
C VAL A 194 -11.87 -3.89 -29.04
N SER A 195 -12.87 -3.09 -28.72
CA SER A 195 -13.98 -2.77 -29.62
C SER A 195 -14.07 -1.26 -29.84
N ALA A 196 -14.81 -0.82 -30.85
CA ALA A 196 -15.05 0.60 -31.09
C ALA A 196 -15.70 1.30 -29.87
N ALA A 197 -16.51 0.54 -29.10
CA ALA A 197 -17.13 1.02 -27.86
C ALA A 197 -16.21 0.91 -26.62
N ARG A 198 -15.13 0.13 -26.69
CA ARG A 198 -14.16 -0.06 -25.61
C ARG A 198 -12.76 -0.09 -26.19
N PRO A 199 -12.07 1.05 -26.31
CA PRO A 199 -10.75 1.14 -26.93
C PRO A 199 -9.61 0.58 -26.07
N TYR A 200 -9.90 0.01 -24.91
CA TYR A 200 -8.91 -0.55 -23.98
C TYR A 200 -9.31 -1.97 -23.56
N PRO A 201 -8.31 -2.87 -23.32
CA PRO A 201 -8.56 -4.18 -22.77
C PRO A 201 -9.10 -4.05 -21.33
N GLY A 202 -10.20 -4.72 -21.03
CA GLY A 202 -10.77 -4.72 -19.67
C GLY A 202 -9.89 -5.40 -18.63
N PHE A 203 -10.37 -5.50 -17.40
CA PHE A 203 -9.64 -6.15 -16.30
C PHE A 203 -9.50 -7.68 -16.44
N ALA A 204 -10.40 -8.34 -17.19
CA ALA A 204 -10.33 -9.80 -17.39
C ALA A 204 -9.00 -10.24 -18.04
N PRO A 205 -8.53 -9.66 -19.16
CA PRO A 205 -7.22 -9.99 -19.73
C PRO A 205 -6.06 -9.72 -18.78
N LEU A 206 -6.12 -8.66 -17.99
CA LEU A 206 -5.11 -8.36 -16.98
C LEU A 206 -5.02 -9.45 -15.92
N LEU A 207 -6.16 -9.86 -15.35
CA LEU A 207 -6.21 -10.89 -14.30
C LEU A 207 -5.76 -12.25 -14.82
N TRP A 208 -6.20 -12.65 -16.03
CA TRP A 208 -5.74 -13.86 -16.69
C TRP A 208 -4.25 -13.81 -17.03
N GLY A 209 -3.76 -12.68 -17.49
CA GLY A 209 -2.33 -12.46 -17.75
C GLY A 209 -1.49 -12.60 -16.48
N LEU A 210 -1.90 -11.99 -15.39
CA LEU A 210 -1.22 -12.11 -14.08
C LEU A 210 -1.23 -13.55 -13.57
N TRP A 211 -2.34 -14.28 -13.74
CA TRP A 211 -2.45 -15.68 -13.35
C TRP A 211 -1.53 -16.58 -14.21
N ALA A 212 -1.52 -16.38 -15.52
CA ALA A 212 -0.66 -17.13 -16.45
C ALA A 212 0.82 -16.86 -16.18
N VAL A 213 1.21 -15.60 -15.96
CA VAL A 213 2.60 -15.22 -15.60
C VAL A 213 3.01 -15.86 -14.27
N ALA A 214 2.12 -15.92 -13.27
CA ALA A 214 2.40 -16.60 -12.02
C ALA A 214 2.63 -18.11 -12.21
N GLY A 215 1.83 -18.76 -13.07
CA GLY A 215 2.00 -20.17 -13.46
C GLY A 215 3.33 -20.41 -14.21
N LEU A 216 3.64 -19.57 -15.21
CA LEU A 216 4.90 -19.62 -15.94
C LEU A 216 6.10 -19.45 -15.01
N TRP A 217 6.02 -18.49 -14.11
CA TRP A 217 7.05 -18.26 -13.09
C TRP A 217 7.27 -19.50 -12.21
N TYR A 218 6.19 -20.13 -11.75
CA TYR A 218 6.26 -21.39 -10.99
C TYR A 218 6.88 -22.51 -11.82
N ALA A 219 6.47 -22.69 -13.06
CA ALA A 219 6.96 -23.72 -13.98
C ALA A 219 8.45 -23.55 -14.24
N VAL A 220 8.91 -22.36 -14.59
CA VAL A 220 10.33 -22.07 -14.87
C VAL A 220 11.17 -22.27 -13.59
N ASN A 221 10.71 -21.80 -12.42
CA ASN A 221 11.41 -22.07 -11.16
C ASN A 221 11.51 -23.56 -10.82
N ARG A 222 10.54 -24.35 -11.27
CA ARG A 222 10.48 -25.79 -10.96
C ARG A 222 11.37 -26.63 -11.86
N TRP A 223 11.40 -26.30 -13.16
CA TRP A 223 12.06 -27.14 -14.16
C TRP A 223 13.39 -26.57 -14.67
N TRP A 224 13.55 -25.24 -14.65
CA TRP A 224 14.77 -24.55 -15.14
C TRP A 224 15.28 -23.46 -14.15
N PRO A 225 15.54 -23.82 -12.88
CA PRO A 225 15.85 -22.81 -11.85
C PRO A 225 17.17 -22.04 -12.10
N ALA A 226 18.11 -22.64 -12.81
CA ALA A 226 19.39 -22.03 -13.18
C ALA A 226 19.55 -21.79 -14.70
N GLY A 227 18.45 -21.98 -15.48
CA GLY A 227 18.49 -21.85 -16.95
C GLY A 227 18.24 -20.43 -17.44
N GLU A 228 18.52 -20.23 -18.72
CA GLU A 228 18.27 -18.96 -19.42
C GLU A 228 16.82 -18.46 -19.30
N PRO A 229 15.77 -19.31 -19.38
CA PRO A 229 14.38 -18.84 -19.21
C PRO A 229 14.16 -18.16 -17.86
N ARG A 230 14.83 -18.63 -16.82
CA ARG A 230 14.76 -18.03 -15.48
C ARG A 230 15.44 -16.65 -15.46
N ALA A 231 16.61 -16.53 -16.08
CA ALA A 231 17.33 -15.26 -16.17
C ALA A 231 16.51 -14.20 -16.94
N VAL A 232 15.89 -14.60 -18.06
CA VAL A 232 15.02 -13.74 -18.86
C VAL A 232 13.80 -13.27 -18.04
N LEU A 233 13.11 -14.17 -17.35
CA LEU A 233 11.97 -13.80 -16.50
C LEU A 233 12.38 -12.87 -15.35
N ASP A 234 13.54 -13.08 -14.74
CA ASP A 234 14.05 -12.18 -13.70
C ASP A 234 14.38 -10.79 -14.25
N ALA A 235 14.98 -10.70 -15.44
CA ALA A 235 15.25 -9.44 -16.11
C ALA A 235 13.96 -8.69 -16.46
N LEU A 236 12.98 -9.37 -17.04
CA LEU A 236 11.66 -8.80 -17.35
C LEU A 236 10.93 -8.33 -16.10
N ALA A 237 10.91 -9.14 -15.04
CA ALA A 237 10.28 -8.76 -13.77
C ALA A 237 11.01 -7.59 -13.08
N THR A 238 12.33 -7.49 -13.24
CA THR A 238 13.11 -6.36 -12.72
C THR A 238 12.82 -5.08 -13.51
N MET A 239 12.78 -5.18 -14.84
CA MET A 239 12.41 -4.07 -15.71
C MET A 239 11.00 -3.57 -15.41
N LEU A 240 10.03 -4.48 -15.30
CA LEU A 240 8.64 -4.15 -14.97
C LEU A 240 8.54 -3.46 -13.60
N HIS A 241 9.27 -3.96 -12.60
CA HIS A 241 9.35 -3.31 -11.28
C HIS A 241 9.89 -1.88 -11.38
N ASN A 242 10.98 -1.70 -12.12
CA ASN A 242 11.63 -0.39 -12.25
C ASN A 242 10.73 0.59 -13.00
N CYS A 243 10.03 0.13 -14.05
CA CYS A 243 9.01 0.92 -14.75
C CYS A 243 7.85 1.30 -13.80
N ALA A 244 7.30 0.34 -13.07
CA ALA A 244 6.20 0.60 -12.13
C ALA A 244 6.62 1.59 -11.02
N LEU A 245 7.83 1.45 -10.48
CA LEU A 245 8.34 2.39 -9.47
C LEU A 245 8.54 3.80 -10.05
N LEU A 246 8.99 3.90 -11.30
CA LEU A 246 9.09 5.18 -12.01
C LEU A 246 7.71 5.80 -12.22
N VAL A 247 6.71 5.02 -12.62
CA VAL A 247 5.33 5.49 -12.76
C VAL A 247 4.81 6.01 -11.42
N ILE A 248 4.99 5.25 -10.32
CA ILE A 248 4.61 5.70 -8.98
C ILE A 248 5.29 7.05 -8.63
N ALA A 249 6.58 7.18 -8.90
CA ALA A 249 7.29 8.44 -8.65
C ALA A 249 6.75 9.58 -9.52
N THR A 250 6.44 9.32 -10.78
CA THR A 250 5.87 10.31 -11.71
C THR A 250 4.47 10.74 -11.27
N GLU A 251 3.62 9.80 -10.83
CA GLU A 251 2.30 10.10 -10.29
C GLU A 251 2.38 11.05 -9.08
N VAL A 252 3.30 10.81 -8.15
CA VAL A 252 3.50 11.71 -7.00
C VAL A 252 3.88 13.11 -7.47
N VAL A 253 4.78 13.22 -8.45
CA VAL A 253 5.15 14.52 -9.05
C VAL A 253 3.94 15.20 -9.69
N LEU A 254 3.14 14.46 -10.44
CA LEU A 254 1.93 14.98 -11.09
C LEU A 254 0.89 15.44 -10.06
N ILE A 255 0.68 14.68 -8.98
CA ILE A 255 -0.24 15.06 -7.89
C ILE A 255 0.16 16.42 -7.31
N TYR A 256 1.44 16.61 -6.97
CA TYR A 256 1.90 17.89 -6.42
C TYR A 256 1.92 19.01 -7.43
N SER A 257 2.28 18.73 -8.68
CA SER A 257 2.24 19.72 -9.77
C SER A 257 0.82 20.23 -10.01
N THR A 258 -0.14 19.32 -10.11
CA THR A 258 -1.55 19.68 -10.32
C THR A 258 -2.16 20.35 -9.10
N ALA A 259 -1.90 19.83 -7.88
CA ALA A 259 -2.34 20.43 -6.63
C ALA A 259 -1.78 21.85 -6.46
N GLY A 260 -0.48 22.05 -6.74
CA GLY A 260 0.14 23.36 -6.74
C GLY A 260 -0.50 24.31 -7.77
N TRP A 261 -0.70 23.83 -8.99
CA TRP A 261 -1.32 24.60 -10.07
C TRP A 261 -2.73 25.07 -9.73
N TYR A 262 -3.60 24.18 -9.22
CA TYR A 262 -4.94 24.56 -8.77
C TYR A 262 -4.92 25.58 -7.62
N LYS A 263 -3.96 25.44 -6.69
CA LYS A 263 -3.79 26.40 -5.60
C LYS A 263 -3.37 27.77 -6.10
N VAL A 264 -2.43 27.84 -7.04
CA VAL A 264 -2.00 29.13 -7.65
C VAL A 264 -3.16 29.84 -8.33
N GLN A 265 -4.11 29.11 -8.92
CA GLN A 265 -5.29 29.70 -9.59
C GLN A 265 -6.43 30.03 -8.61
N GLY A 266 -6.47 29.43 -7.44
CA GLY A 266 -7.56 29.58 -6.49
C GLY A 266 -7.51 30.92 -5.74
N SER A 267 -8.58 31.72 -5.76
CA SER A 267 -8.64 33.03 -5.14
C SER A 267 -8.28 33.02 -3.66
N ARG A 268 -8.71 32.00 -2.89
CA ARG A 268 -8.43 31.88 -1.46
C ARG A 268 -6.96 31.52 -1.18
N TRP A 269 -6.30 30.91 -2.13
CA TRP A 269 -4.85 30.67 -2.04
C TRP A 269 -4.06 31.92 -2.42
N GLN A 270 -4.59 32.73 -3.37
CA GLN A 270 -3.98 33.98 -3.81
C GLN A 270 -4.09 35.08 -2.74
N ASP A 271 -5.18 35.12 -1.97
CA ASP A 271 -5.36 36.11 -0.87
C ASP A 271 -4.77 35.62 0.47
N GLY A 272 -4.21 34.39 0.52
CA GLY A 272 -3.58 33.83 1.70
C GLY A 272 -4.54 33.30 2.77
N THR A 273 -5.85 33.19 2.47
CA THR A 273 -6.89 32.81 3.44
C THR A 273 -7.37 31.37 3.31
N ALA A 274 -6.77 30.56 2.41
CA ALA A 274 -7.29 29.22 2.12
C ALA A 274 -7.41 28.33 3.35
N LEU A 275 -6.44 28.35 4.27
CA LEU A 275 -6.48 27.55 5.49
C LEU A 275 -7.54 28.03 6.49
N TYR A 276 -7.95 29.30 6.45
CA TYR A 276 -8.96 29.86 7.37
C TYR A 276 -10.26 29.05 7.30
N TYR A 277 -10.73 28.72 6.11
CA TYR A 277 -12.01 28.05 5.92
C TYR A 277 -12.08 26.65 6.54
N PRO A 278 -11.17 25.72 6.24
CA PRO A 278 -11.24 24.39 6.87
C PRO A 278 -11.08 24.45 8.39
N LEU A 279 -10.31 25.39 8.94
CA LEU A 279 -10.20 25.56 10.40
C LEU A 279 -11.51 25.98 11.08
N HIS A 280 -12.48 26.53 10.33
CA HIS A 280 -13.79 26.96 10.83
C HIS A 280 -14.92 26.03 10.40
N LEU A 281 -14.62 24.86 9.81
CA LEU A 281 -15.59 23.83 9.48
C LEU A 281 -15.49 22.69 10.51
N ASP A 282 -16.57 22.38 11.20
CA ASP A 282 -16.64 21.33 12.23
C ASP A 282 -16.09 19.99 11.72
N TYR A 283 -16.33 19.68 10.46
CA TYR A 283 -15.84 18.46 9.82
C TYR A 283 -14.30 18.36 9.78
N PHE A 284 -13.60 19.49 9.67
CA PHE A 284 -12.12 19.57 9.62
C PHE A 284 -11.50 20.14 10.89
N ALA A 285 -12.26 20.25 11.99
CA ALA A 285 -11.81 20.79 13.25
C ALA A 285 -11.91 19.75 14.39
N PRO A 286 -11.18 18.61 14.32
CA PRO A 286 -11.23 17.58 15.36
C PRO A 286 -10.77 18.08 16.72
N TRP A 287 -10.00 19.14 16.75
CA TRP A 287 -9.50 19.83 17.94
C TRP A 287 -9.91 21.30 17.89
N PRO A 288 -11.14 21.69 18.34
CA PRO A 288 -11.64 23.06 18.22
C PRO A 288 -10.70 24.11 18.82
N TRP A 289 -10.03 23.78 19.94
CA TRP A 289 -9.06 24.66 20.57
C TRP A 289 -7.83 24.94 19.68
N LEU A 290 -7.34 23.91 18.95
CA LEU A 290 -6.20 24.03 18.04
C LEU A 290 -6.58 24.81 16.78
N SER A 291 -7.74 24.47 16.21
CA SER A 291 -8.30 25.18 15.05
C SER A 291 -8.55 26.67 15.39
N GLY A 292 -9.10 26.95 16.59
CA GLY A 292 -9.28 28.29 17.08
C GLY A 292 -7.94 29.04 17.29
N LEU A 293 -6.93 28.39 17.86
CA LEU A 293 -5.60 28.98 18.04
C LEU A 293 -4.94 29.35 16.71
N LEU A 294 -5.00 28.44 15.71
CA LEU A 294 -4.40 28.66 14.39
C LEU A 294 -5.19 29.68 13.56
N GLY A 295 -6.53 29.67 13.68
CA GLY A 295 -7.44 30.54 12.94
C GLY A 295 -7.60 31.95 13.55
N ALA A 296 -7.23 32.16 14.83
CA ALA A 296 -7.38 33.43 15.52
C ALA A 296 -6.48 34.54 14.97
N ALA A 297 -5.36 34.18 14.33
CA ALA A 297 -4.41 35.15 13.79
C ALA A 297 -4.19 34.91 12.29
N LEU A 298 -4.19 35.99 11.52
CA LEU A 298 -3.96 35.91 10.08
C LEU A 298 -2.55 35.41 9.71
N LEU A 299 -1.55 35.69 10.53
CA LEU A 299 -0.18 35.36 10.21
C LEU A 299 0.09 33.86 10.10
N PRO A 300 -0.32 32.98 11.03
CA PRO A 300 -0.20 31.52 10.86
C PRO A 300 -0.96 31.02 9.63
N VAL A 301 -2.19 31.49 9.41
CA VAL A 301 -3.00 31.12 8.25
C VAL A 301 -2.29 31.46 6.95
N PHE A 302 -1.77 32.70 6.85
CA PHE A 302 -1.03 33.19 5.70
C PHE A 302 0.25 32.37 5.43
N LEU A 303 1.07 32.18 6.47
CA LEU A 303 2.35 31.44 6.35
C LEU A 303 2.12 29.98 5.91
N ILE A 304 1.14 29.30 6.50
CA ILE A 304 0.84 27.91 6.12
C ILE A 304 0.25 27.87 4.71
N THR A 305 -0.68 28.77 4.35
CA THR A 305 -1.28 28.82 3.02
C THR A 305 -0.22 28.99 1.92
N TYR A 306 0.61 30.04 2.02
CA TYR A 306 1.64 30.27 1.01
C TYR A 306 2.80 29.27 1.11
N GLY A 307 3.15 28.80 2.31
CA GLY A 307 4.14 27.76 2.51
C GLY A 307 3.78 26.46 1.78
N THR A 308 2.54 26.02 1.91
CA THR A 308 1.99 24.87 1.20
C THR A 308 2.10 25.04 -0.33
N VAL A 309 1.67 26.19 -0.87
CA VAL A 309 1.76 26.46 -2.31
C VAL A 309 3.23 26.45 -2.76
N ALA A 310 4.10 27.15 -2.05
CA ALA A 310 5.51 27.27 -2.41
C ALA A 310 6.20 25.89 -2.44
N VAL A 311 5.97 25.05 -1.44
CA VAL A 311 6.58 23.73 -1.33
C VAL A 311 6.06 22.80 -2.42
N GLN A 312 4.75 22.76 -2.65
CA GLN A 312 4.15 21.86 -3.65
C GLN A 312 4.51 22.26 -5.08
N VAL A 313 4.54 23.55 -5.39
CA VAL A 313 4.99 24.05 -6.70
C VAL A 313 6.47 23.82 -6.92
N ALA A 314 7.31 24.01 -5.88
CA ALA A 314 8.76 23.87 -6.00
C ALA A 314 9.21 22.41 -6.09
N PHE A 315 8.54 21.48 -5.43
CA PHE A 315 8.99 20.09 -5.29
C PHE A 315 9.37 19.40 -6.61
N PRO A 316 8.56 19.44 -7.68
CA PRO A 316 8.90 18.81 -8.96
C PRO A 316 10.24 19.28 -9.54
N PHE A 317 10.57 20.55 -9.36
CA PHE A 317 11.81 21.16 -9.89
C PHE A 317 13.05 20.83 -9.06
N THR A 318 12.86 20.37 -7.82
CA THR A 318 13.97 20.08 -6.90
C THR A 318 14.53 18.67 -7.03
N LEU A 319 13.91 17.81 -7.85
CA LEU A 319 14.34 16.42 -8.06
C LEU A 319 15.78 16.32 -8.61
N VAL A 320 16.29 17.38 -9.23
CA VAL A 320 17.65 17.45 -9.77
C VAL A 320 18.70 17.57 -8.66
N ASP A 321 18.41 18.30 -7.58
CA ASP A 321 19.30 18.45 -6.44
C ASP A 321 18.84 17.60 -5.24
N ARG A 322 19.71 16.67 -4.81
CA ARG A 322 19.39 15.73 -3.73
C ARG A 322 19.18 16.42 -2.36
N ARG A 323 19.88 17.55 -2.08
CA ARG A 323 19.77 18.22 -0.80
C ARG A 323 18.46 18.99 -0.72
N VAL A 324 18.18 19.80 -1.73
CA VAL A 324 16.94 20.58 -1.82
C VAL A 324 15.73 19.65 -1.84
N LYS A 325 15.74 18.59 -2.69
CA LYS A 325 14.71 17.57 -2.72
C LYS A 325 14.44 16.97 -1.34
N ASN A 326 15.48 16.58 -0.59
CA ASN A 326 15.28 15.93 0.71
C ASN A 326 14.71 16.89 1.75
N VAL A 327 15.07 18.18 1.71
CA VAL A 327 14.50 19.21 2.60
C VAL A 327 13.02 19.40 2.28
N LEU A 328 12.67 19.63 0.99
CA LEU A 328 11.27 19.80 0.60
C LEU A 328 10.43 18.56 0.88
N LEU A 329 10.96 17.36 0.61
CA LEU A 329 10.30 16.11 0.93
C LEU A 329 9.98 15.99 2.44
N ALA A 330 10.93 16.37 3.30
CA ALA A 330 10.69 16.36 4.74
C ALA A 330 9.61 17.39 5.15
N VAL A 331 9.59 18.56 4.52
CA VAL A 331 8.55 19.58 4.74
C VAL A 331 7.18 19.08 4.28
N MET A 332 7.09 18.44 3.10
CA MET A 332 5.84 17.85 2.59
C MET A 332 5.30 16.76 3.49
N MET A 333 6.17 15.85 3.95
CA MET A 333 5.76 14.81 4.89
C MET A 333 5.30 15.40 6.23
N ALA A 334 5.95 16.48 6.70
CA ALA A 334 5.53 17.22 7.90
C ALA A 334 4.20 17.97 7.67
N GLU A 335 3.99 18.54 6.47
CA GLU A 335 2.70 19.14 6.06
C GLU A 335 1.58 18.13 6.16
N HIS A 336 1.75 16.93 5.58
CA HIS A 336 0.75 15.86 5.67
C HIS A 336 0.55 15.37 7.10
N ALA A 337 1.59 15.28 7.92
CA ALA A 337 1.45 14.99 9.34
C ALA A 337 0.64 16.07 10.06
N GLY A 338 0.85 17.34 9.70
CA GLY A 338 0.05 18.49 10.17
C GLY A 338 -1.42 18.37 9.76
N ILE A 339 -1.69 18.04 8.50
CA ILE A 339 -3.05 17.81 7.97
C ILE A 339 -3.75 16.68 8.75
N ALA A 340 -3.03 15.58 9.05
CA ALA A 340 -3.58 14.47 9.83
C ALA A 340 -4.09 14.92 11.21
N VAL A 341 -3.32 15.79 11.89
CA VAL A 341 -3.63 16.24 13.24
C VAL A 341 -4.59 17.42 13.24
N VAL A 342 -4.29 18.46 12.47
CA VAL A 342 -5.04 19.73 12.49
C VAL A 342 -6.39 19.61 11.81
N LEU A 343 -6.44 18.94 10.65
CA LEU A 343 -7.66 18.80 9.85
C LEU A 343 -8.37 17.45 10.05
N GLY A 344 -7.82 16.55 10.87
CA GLY A 344 -8.46 15.26 11.14
C GLY A 344 -8.49 14.31 9.94
N LEU A 345 -7.51 14.39 9.03
CA LEU A 345 -7.42 13.57 7.83
C LEU A 345 -6.24 12.55 7.89
N PRO A 346 -6.20 11.64 8.89
CA PRO A 346 -5.04 10.77 9.10
C PRO A 346 -4.84 9.75 7.98
N ILE A 347 -5.92 9.24 7.36
CA ILE A 347 -5.83 8.22 6.31
C ILE A 347 -5.35 8.83 5.01
N PHE A 348 -5.91 9.97 4.61
CA PHE A 348 -5.41 10.78 3.50
C PHE A 348 -3.91 11.08 3.65
N SER A 349 -3.53 11.59 4.81
CA SER A 349 -2.14 11.94 5.10
C SER A 349 -1.21 10.74 5.09
N LEU A 350 -1.66 9.59 5.61
CA LEU A 350 -0.89 8.34 5.55
C LEU A 350 -0.66 7.88 4.11
N ALA A 351 -1.68 7.97 3.25
CA ALA A 351 -1.57 7.64 1.83
C ALA A 351 -0.54 8.55 1.13
N MET A 352 -0.59 9.87 1.39
CA MET A 352 0.34 10.82 0.80
C MET A 352 1.77 10.62 1.30
N ILE A 353 1.98 10.44 2.61
CA ILE A 353 3.30 10.12 3.19
C ILE A 353 3.85 8.81 2.63
N ALA A 354 2.99 7.81 2.40
CA ALA A 354 3.38 6.55 1.78
C ALA A 354 3.82 6.75 0.31
N ALA A 355 3.13 7.61 -0.44
CA ALA A 355 3.50 7.98 -1.79
C ALA A 355 4.85 8.71 -1.83
N ASP A 356 5.05 9.69 -0.95
CA ASP A 356 6.29 10.44 -0.81
C ASP A 356 7.50 9.57 -0.49
N ALA A 357 7.27 8.43 0.17
CA ALA A 357 8.34 7.49 0.53
C ALA A 357 9.12 6.94 -0.68
N VAL A 358 8.59 7.03 -1.89
CA VAL A 358 9.31 6.67 -3.13
C VAL A 358 10.57 7.50 -3.33
N PHE A 359 10.59 8.74 -2.82
CA PHE A 359 11.72 9.68 -2.92
C PHE A 359 12.68 9.65 -1.73
N LEU A 360 12.38 8.87 -0.67
CA LEU A 360 13.23 8.80 0.51
C LEU A 360 14.62 8.22 0.18
N PRO A 361 15.70 8.78 0.73
CA PRO A 361 17.04 8.21 0.59
C PRO A 361 17.10 6.80 1.22
N THR A 362 17.70 5.84 0.52
CA THR A 362 17.88 4.47 1.03
C THR A 362 18.62 4.44 2.37
N THR A 363 19.57 5.38 2.59
CA THR A 363 20.31 5.51 3.85
C THR A 363 19.40 5.82 5.05
N VAL A 364 18.37 6.65 4.85
CA VAL A 364 17.37 6.95 5.88
C VAL A 364 16.56 5.71 6.21
N LEU A 365 16.07 5.01 5.18
CA LEU A 365 15.30 3.77 5.35
C LEU A 365 16.09 2.67 6.05
N LEU A 366 17.38 2.52 5.72
CA LEU A 366 18.26 1.57 6.40
C LEU A 366 18.45 1.91 7.88
N ARG A 367 18.61 3.20 8.24
CA ARG A 367 18.70 3.63 9.65
C ARG A 367 17.40 3.33 10.40
N VAL A 368 16.26 3.65 9.81
CA VAL A 368 14.94 3.31 10.40
C VAL A 368 14.82 1.80 10.63
N GLY A 369 15.20 1.00 9.63
CA GLY A 369 15.18 -0.45 9.74
C GLY A 369 16.09 -0.98 10.86
N ALA A 370 17.30 -0.43 11.02
CA ALA A 370 18.22 -0.77 12.09
C ALA A 370 17.63 -0.43 13.47
N THR A 371 17.11 0.79 13.64
CA THR A 371 16.47 1.23 14.89
C THR A 371 15.30 0.31 15.28
N LEU A 372 14.44 -0.04 14.31
CA LEU A 372 13.31 -0.95 14.57
C LEU A 372 13.78 -2.37 14.95
N SER A 373 14.87 -2.84 14.36
CA SER A 373 15.45 -4.14 14.72
C SER A 373 16.01 -4.13 16.14
N ASP A 374 16.69 -3.07 16.54
CA ASP A 374 17.26 -2.89 17.88
C ASP A 374 16.17 -2.78 18.95
N LEU A 375 15.09 -2.04 18.67
CA LEU A 375 13.93 -1.99 19.55
C LEU A 375 13.31 -3.38 19.75
N ARG A 376 13.21 -4.15 18.68
CA ARG A 376 12.67 -5.51 18.73
C ARG A 376 13.54 -6.45 19.57
N THR A 377 14.85 -6.32 19.53
CA THR A 377 15.77 -7.15 20.34
C THR A 377 15.75 -6.78 21.82
N ARG A 378 15.40 -5.52 22.14
CA ARG A 378 15.23 -5.04 23.52
C ARG A 378 13.91 -5.46 24.16
N LEU A 379 12.88 -5.78 23.36
CA LEU A 379 11.61 -6.30 23.88
C LEU A 379 11.80 -7.76 24.33
N PRO A 380 11.38 -8.14 25.57
CA PRO A 380 11.48 -9.50 26.03
C PRO A 380 10.74 -10.45 25.10
N ALA A 381 11.38 -11.56 24.74
CA ALA A 381 10.75 -12.54 23.85
C ALA A 381 9.42 -13.02 24.44
N PRO A 382 8.34 -13.08 23.63
CA PRO A 382 7.06 -13.60 24.11
C PRO A 382 7.26 -15.07 24.52
N GLY A 383 7.24 -15.34 25.82
CA GLY A 383 7.51 -16.66 26.42
C GLY A 383 8.61 -16.71 27.47
N ALA A 384 9.46 -15.68 27.59
CA ALA A 384 10.51 -15.65 28.64
C ALA A 384 9.95 -15.70 30.08
N GLY A 385 8.72 -15.22 30.28
CA GLY A 385 8.00 -15.34 31.56
C GLY A 385 7.51 -16.75 31.86
N ARG A 386 7.10 -17.52 30.83
CA ARG A 386 6.63 -18.90 31.02
C ARG A 386 7.75 -19.90 31.35
N SER A 387 8.95 -19.67 30.81
CA SER A 387 10.11 -20.52 31.15
C SER A 387 10.62 -20.27 32.58
N ARG A 388 10.59 -19.01 33.04
CA ARG A 388 10.95 -18.70 34.46
C ARG A 388 9.92 -19.25 35.44
N LEU A 389 8.63 -19.22 35.15
CA LEU A 389 7.58 -19.83 35.95
C LEU A 389 7.67 -21.37 35.96
N ARG A 390 8.04 -22.00 34.86
CA ARG A 390 8.28 -23.44 34.81
C ARG A 390 9.54 -23.84 35.56
N GLN A 391 10.62 -23.06 35.50
CA GLN A 391 11.82 -23.31 36.30
C GLN A 391 11.59 -23.11 37.79
N ALA A 392 10.84 -22.09 38.20
CA ALA A 392 10.44 -21.88 39.60
C ALA A 392 9.54 -23.00 40.14
N ALA A 393 8.65 -23.57 39.29
CA ALA A 393 7.80 -24.69 39.66
C ALA A 393 8.53 -26.06 39.73
N GLN A 394 9.74 -26.17 39.16
CA GLN A 394 10.57 -27.37 39.20
C GLN A 394 11.57 -27.39 40.39
N VAL A 395 11.76 -26.24 41.05
CA VAL A 395 12.50 -26.17 42.32
C VAL A 395 11.49 -26.51 43.42
N GLY A 396 11.27 -27.79 43.65
CA GLY A 396 10.47 -28.28 44.77
C GLY A 396 11.01 -27.80 46.13
N PRO A 397 10.20 -27.76 47.17
CA PRO A 397 10.65 -27.34 48.50
C PRO A 397 11.83 -28.19 48.98
N GLU A 398 12.87 -27.50 49.43
CA GLU A 398 14.06 -28.11 50.02
C GLU A 398 13.65 -29.04 51.17
N PRO A 399 14.13 -30.29 51.24
CA PRO A 399 13.77 -31.20 52.34
C PRO A 399 14.24 -30.64 53.66
N VAL A 400 13.31 -30.40 54.59
CA VAL A 400 13.57 -29.97 55.95
C VAL A 400 14.40 -31.04 56.63
N ARG A 401 15.66 -30.73 56.98
CA ARG A 401 16.54 -31.63 57.80
C ARG A 401 15.95 -31.72 59.21
N PRO A 402 15.78 -32.93 59.73
CA PRO A 402 15.33 -33.08 61.13
C PRO A 402 16.41 -32.57 62.09
N PRO A 403 16.02 -32.03 63.26
CA PRO A 403 16.97 -31.55 64.26
C PRO A 403 17.77 -32.72 64.83
N THR A 404 19.11 -32.60 64.88
CA THR A 404 20.01 -33.53 65.54
C THR A 404 19.78 -33.40 67.02
N LEU A 405 19.26 -34.46 67.62
CA LEU A 405 19.24 -34.67 69.11
C LEU A 405 20.65 -34.81 69.59
N GLY A 406 21.18 -33.83 70.34
CA GLY A 406 22.41 -33.92 71.07
C GLY A 406 22.30 -34.95 72.12
N ARG A 407 23.20 -35.99 72.15
CA ARG A 407 23.43 -36.85 73.27
C ARG A 407 24.36 -36.13 74.24
N SER A 408 23.82 -35.85 75.41
CA SER A 408 24.57 -35.54 76.61
C SER A 408 25.13 -36.84 77.23
N VAL A 409 26.46 -36.88 77.46
CA VAL A 409 27.07 -37.55 78.56
C VAL A 409 28.10 -36.61 79.15
#